data_21579eedf1f066c9ab04725c11e368dd
#
_entry.id   21579eedf1f066c9ab04725c11e368dd
#
_cell.length_a   1.000
_cell.length_b   1.000
_cell.length_c   1.000
_cell.angle_alpha   90.00
_cell.angle_beta   90.00
_cell.angle_gamma   90.00
#
_symmetry.space_group_name_H-M   'P 1'
#
loop_
_entity.id
_entity.type
_entity.pdbx_description
1 polymer ?
#
loop_
_entity_poly.entity_id
_entity_poly.type
_entity_poly.pdbx_seq_one_letter_code
_entity_poly.pdbx_strand_id
1 'polypeptide(L)'
;FDQGHGHAGGHKHHDPNEELELVHAWGHQHVSGVGLELRRESTGELLCATRPRYGNGSAAGNENGFVVGIPPCVWGPPPLAPPPRVRRGELMRTISRYNASEHHTGVMGIWILTAAPVKPSTAAHAGKERILV
;
A
#
# COMPACT_ATOMS: atom_id res chain seq x y z
N PHE A 1 11.82 28.27 39.77
CA PHE A 1 12.09 26.83 39.52
C PHE A 1 11.58 26.51 38.14
N ASP A 2 12.53 26.57 37.21
CA ASP A 2 12.36 26.25 35.80
C ASP A 2 12.63 24.75 35.60
N GLN A 3 11.66 23.99 35.10
CA GLN A 3 11.83 22.59 34.68
C GLN A 3 11.48 22.51 33.20
N GLY A 4 12.46 22.88 32.39
CA GLY A 4 12.41 22.67 30.94
C GLY A 4 12.44 21.19 30.58
N HIS A 5 11.30 20.62 30.17
CA HIS A 5 11.23 19.29 29.56
C HIS A 5 11.37 19.45 28.04
N GLY A 6 12.63 19.42 27.58
CA GLY A 6 12.97 19.33 26.18
C GLY A 6 12.59 17.94 25.64
N HIS A 7 11.49 17.82 24.89
CA HIS A 7 11.22 16.68 24.05
C HIS A 7 12.10 16.80 22.80
N ALA A 8 13.26 16.19 22.82
CA ALA A 8 14.08 15.95 21.64
C ALA A 8 13.41 14.84 20.81
N GLY A 9 12.44 15.21 19.98
CA GLY A 9 11.92 14.37 18.90
C GLY A 9 13.01 14.18 17.86
N GLY A 10 13.85 13.15 18.00
CA GLY A 10 14.84 12.79 17.01
C GLY A 10 14.11 12.42 15.70
N HIS A 11 14.16 13.31 14.70
CA HIS A 11 13.81 12.96 13.34
C HIS A 11 14.76 11.85 12.87
N LYS A 12 14.26 10.61 12.82
CA LYS A 12 14.99 9.53 12.17
C LYS A 12 15.17 9.93 10.71
N HIS A 13 16.39 10.24 10.32
CA HIS A 13 16.74 10.37 8.91
C HIS A 13 16.50 9.00 8.26
N HIS A 14 15.45 8.92 7.46
CA HIS A 14 15.19 7.72 6.67
C HIS A 14 16.14 7.70 5.48
N ASP A 15 16.79 6.55 5.26
CA ASP A 15 17.63 6.33 4.09
C ASP A 15 16.74 6.40 2.83
N PRO A 16 17.00 7.30 1.87
CA PRO A 16 16.24 7.38 0.63
C PRO A 16 16.37 6.13 -0.24
N ASN A 17 17.39 5.29 0.00
CA ASN A 17 17.60 4.03 -0.71
C ASN A 17 17.03 2.82 0.04
N GLU A 18 16.35 3.03 1.15
CA GLU A 18 15.75 1.95 1.92
C GLU A 18 14.78 1.13 1.07
N GLU A 19 15.02 -0.17 0.98
CA GLU A 19 14.09 -1.12 0.37
C GLU A 19 12.98 -1.48 1.34
N LEU A 20 11.76 -1.46 0.83
CA LEU A 20 10.54 -1.77 1.55
C LEU A 20 9.79 -2.90 0.84
N GLU A 21 9.06 -3.68 1.59
CA GLU A 21 8.09 -4.65 1.09
C GLU A 21 6.68 -4.13 1.32
N LEU A 22 5.86 -4.09 0.27
CA LEU A 22 4.44 -3.76 0.41
C LEU A 22 3.73 -4.92 1.10
N VAL A 23 3.06 -4.64 2.21
CA VAL A 23 2.28 -5.64 2.98
C VAL A 23 0.81 -5.56 2.61
N HIS A 24 0.33 -4.34 2.37
CA HIS A 24 -1.08 -4.10 2.13
C HIS A 24 -1.27 -2.85 1.26
N ALA A 25 -2.23 -2.92 0.33
CA ALA A 25 -2.69 -1.77 -0.44
C ALA A 25 -4.23 -1.74 -0.42
N TRP A 26 -4.78 -0.69 0.16
CA TRP A 26 -6.23 -0.48 0.21
C TRP A 26 -6.60 0.71 -0.65
N GLY A 27 -7.46 0.47 -1.65
CA GLY A 27 -7.99 1.49 -2.54
C GLY A 27 -9.20 2.19 -1.94
N HIS A 28 -9.37 3.47 -2.30
CA HIS A 28 -10.56 4.26 -1.98
C HIS A 28 -11.09 4.92 -3.26
N GLN A 29 -12.34 4.70 -3.55
CA GLN A 29 -13.11 5.37 -4.62
C GLN A 29 -14.51 5.70 -4.12
N HIS A 30 -15.10 6.75 -4.68
CA HIS A 30 -16.50 7.10 -4.45
C HIS A 30 -17.43 6.37 -5.42
N VAL A 31 -18.73 6.60 -5.27
CA VAL A 31 -19.79 6.11 -6.17
C VAL A 31 -19.43 6.40 -7.63
N SER A 32 -19.79 5.48 -8.52
CA SER A 32 -19.44 5.46 -9.94
C SER A 32 -18.00 5.07 -10.26
N GLY A 33 -17.16 4.75 -9.28
CA GLY A 33 -15.86 4.12 -9.48
C GLY A 33 -16.02 2.74 -10.12
N VAL A 34 -15.24 2.45 -11.16
CA VAL A 34 -15.27 1.15 -11.85
C VAL A 34 -13.96 0.37 -11.71
N GLY A 35 -12.93 0.98 -11.17
CA GLY A 35 -11.67 0.31 -10.92
C GLY A 35 -10.55 1.25 -10.52
N LEU A 36 -9.60 0.70 -9.78
CA LEU A 36 -8.41 1.39 -9.30
C LEU A 36 -7.19 0.51 -9.52
N GLU A 37 -6.13 1.07 -10.10
CA GLU A 37 -4.86 0.38 -10.29
C GLU A 37 -3.74 1.17 -9.62
N LEU A 38 -2.83 0.45 -8.98
CA LEU A 38 -1.54 0.92 -8.48
C LEU A 38 -0.45 0.34 -9.36
N ARG A 39 0.34 1.19 -9.98
CA ARG A 39 1.44 0.78 -10.85
C ARG A 39 2.75 1.43 -10.44
N ARG A 40 3.84 0.74 -10.69
CA ARG A 40 5.19 1.30 -10.65
C ARG A 40 5.36 2.28 -11.80
N GLU A 41 5.71 3.54 -11.52
CA GLU A 41 5.81 4.56 -12.57
C GLU A 41 6.91 4.23 -13.58
N SER A 42 8.07 3.76 -13.12
CA SER A 42 9.25 3.53 -13.95
C SER A 42 9.11 2.40 -14.97
N THR A 43 8.31 1.38 -14.67
CA THR A 43 8.18 0.17 -15.51
C THR A 43 6.77 -0.06 -16.02
N GLY A 44 5.76 0.61 -15.45
CA GLY A 44 4.36 0.33 -15.70
C GLY A 44 3.84 -0.96 -15.05
N GLU A 45 4.68 -1.66 -14.26
CA GLU A 45 4.30 -2.89 -13.55
C GLU A 45 3.04 -2.69 -12.71
N LEU A 46 2.07 -3.57 -12.85
CA LEU A 46 0.85 -3.58 -12.05
C LEU A 46 1.16 -4.21 -10.68
N LEU A 47 1.08 -3.40 -9.63
CA LEU A 47 1.28 -3.86 -8.26
C LEU A 47 -0.03 -4.33 -7.62
N CYS A 48 -1.12 -3.57 -7.83
CA CYS A 48 -2.44 -3.91 -7.31
C CYS A 48 -3.53 -3.40 -8.24
N ALA A 49 -4.60 -4.19 -8.41
CA ALA A 49 -5.82 -3.76 -9.07
C ALA A 49 -7.02 -4.20 -8.26
N THR A 50 -8.00 -3.31 -8.13
CA THR A 50 -9.24 -3.58 -7.39
C THR A 50 -10.44 -2.95 -8.08
N ARG A 51 -11.63 -3.46 -7.76
CA ARG A 51 -12.90 -2.90 -8.21
C ARG A 51 -13.82 -2.71 -7.03
N PRO A 52 -14.51 -1.56 -6.93
CA PRO A 52 -15.56 -1.37 -5.94
C PRO A 52 -16.64 -2.43 -6.06
N ARG A 53 -17.13 -2.88 -4.93
CA ARG A 53 -18.35 -3.69 -4.83
C ARG A 53 -19.48 -2.76 -4.47
N TYR A 54 -20.58 -2.88 -5.18
CA TYR A 54 -21.77 -2.09 -4.96
C TYR A 54 -22.85 -2.92 -4.26
N GLY A 55 -23.57 -2.27 -3.38
CA GLY A 55 -24.75 -2.85 -2.77
C GLY A 55 -25.86 -3.06 -3.80
N ASN A 56 -26.75 -3.99 -3.54
CA ASN A 56 -27.86 -4.38 -4.41
C ASN A 56 -29.20 -4.56 -3.67
N GLY A 57 -29.26 -4.12 -2.43
CA GLY A 57 -30.42 -4.27 -1.56
C GLY A 57 -30.81 -2.98 -0.84
N SER A 58 -31.62 -3.11 0.19
CA SER A 58 -32.08 -2.02 1.06
C SER A 58 -31.57 -2.13 2.50
N ALA A 59 -30.86 -3.22 2.84
CA ALA A 59 -30.30 -3.39 4.17
C ALA A 59 -29.10 -2.49 4.38
N ALA A 60 -28.91 -2.02 5.62
CA ALA A 60 -27.73 -1.23 6.01
C ALA A 60 -26.42 -1.97 5.67
N GLY A 61 -25.51 -1.29 4.99
CA GLY A 61 -24.25 -1.86 4.48
C GLY A 61 -24.40 -2.65 3.18
N ASN A 62 -25.58 -2.70 2.57
CA ASN A 62 -25.84 -3.28 1.25
C ASN A 62 -26.80 -2.43 0.41
N GLU A 63 -26.83 -1.13 0.63
CA GLU A 63 -27.72 -0.23 -0.07
C GLU A 63 -27.39 -0.17 -1.56
N ASN A 64 -28.44 -0.28 -2.40
CA ASN A 64 -28.30 -0.30 -3.84
C ASN A 64 -27.58 0.97 -4.37
N GLY A 65 -26.56 0.77 -5.20
CA GLY A 65 -25.80 1.84 -5.83
C GLY A 65 -24.71 2.47 -4.95
N PHE A 66 -24.59 2.12 -3.67
CA PHE A 66 -23.50 2.58 -2.82
C PHE A 66 -22.30 1.62 -2.86
N VAL A 67 -21.10 2.15 -2.66
CA VAL A 67 -19.88 1.33 -2.52
C VAL A 67 -19.90 0.69 -1.14
N VAL A 68 -20.03 -0.63 -1.10
CA VAL A 68 -20.07 -1.43 0.13
C VAL A 68 -18.73 -2.09 0.46
N GLY A 69 -17.77 -2.03 -0.45
CA GLY A 69 -16.43 -2.51 -0.20
C GLY A 69 -15.49 -2.33 -1.39
N ILE A 70 -14.22 -2.21 -1.11
CA ILE A 70 -13.14 -2.21 -2.10
C ILE A 70 -12.10 -3.22 -1.60
N PRO A 71 -12.01 -4.41 -2.23
CA PRO A 71 -11.09 -5.46 -1.78
C PRO A 71 -9.64 -4.96 -1.82
N PRO A 72 -8.85 -5.13 -0.74
CA PRO A 72 -7.45 -4.76 -0.74
C PRO A 72 -6.59 -5.80 -1.47
N CYS A 73 -5.38 -5.41 -1.88
CA CYS A 73 -4.29 -6.34 -2.09
C CYS A 73 -3.55 -6.56 -0.77
N VAL A 74 -3.27 -7.82 -0.47
CA VAL A 74 -2.53 -8.24 0.73
C VAL A 74 -1.43 -9.20 0.30
N TRP A 75 -0.22 -8.97 0.79
CA TRP A 75 0.95 -9.77 0.48
C TRP A 75 1.59 -10.31 1.74
N GLY A 76 2.25 -11.45 1.62
CA GLY A 76 2.89 -12.08 2.78
C GLY A 76 3.41 -13.48 2.47
N PRO A 77 3.65 -14.27 3.52
CA PRO A 77 4.02 -15.67 3.35
C PRO A 77 2.87 -16.47 2.73
N PRO A 78 3.16 -17.64 2.14
CA PRO A 78 2.13 -18.53 1.62
C PRO A 78 0.99 -18.75 2.63
N PRO A 79 -0.28 -18.77 2.19
CA PRO A 79 -0.76 -18.82 0.79
C PRO A 79 -0.88 -17.47 0.07
N LEU A 80 -0.45 -16.36 0.66
CA LEU A 80 -0.47 -15.04 0.02
C LEU A 80 0.60 -14.94 -1.07
N ALA A 81 0.40 -13.99 -1.99
CA ALA A 81 1.44 -13.64 -2.96
C ALA A 81 2.63 -12.96 -2.26
N PRO A 82 3.86 -13.13 -2.77
CA PRO A 82 5.04 -12.50 -2.20
C PRO A 82 4.92 -10.96 -2.28
N PRO A 83 5.44 -10.24 -1.26
CA PRO A 83 5.40 -8.79 -1.23
C PRO A 83 6.19 -8.17 -2.39
N PRO A 84 5.62 -7.19 -3.13
CA PRO A 84 6.37 -6.37 -4.05
C PRO A 84 7.42 -5.55 -3.30
N ARG A 85 8.66 -5.52 -3.80
CA ARG A 85 9.72 -4.66 -3.27
C ARG A 85 9.65 -3.30 -3.94
N VAL A 86 9.77 -2.27 -3.14
CA VAL A 86 9.76 -0.87 -3.56
C VAL A 86 10.85 -0.12 -2.82
N ARG A 87 11.31 1.00 -3.37
CA ARG A 87 12.25 1.88 -2.67
C ARG A 87 11.50 3.03 -2.02
N ARG A 88 12.02 3.51 -0.90
CA ARG A 88 11.50 4.72 -0.29
C ARG A 88 11.62 5.89 -1.29
N GLY A 89 10.52 6.61 -1.50
CA GLY A 89 10.47 7.70 -2.48
C GLY A 89 10.27 7.26 -3.94
N GLU A 90 10.09 5.96 -4.20
CA GLU A 90 9.76 5.49 -5.54
C GLU A 90 8.41 6.02 -5.99
N LEU A 91 8.34 6.50 -7.23
CA LEU A 91 7.09 7.04 -7.79
C LEU A 91 6.14 5.91 -8.19
N MET A 92 4.91 6.06 -7.72
CA MET A 92 3.80 5.18 -8.06
C MET A 92 2.77 5.94 -8.88
N ARG A 93 2.16 5.24 -9.83
CA ARG A 93 1.05 5.76 -10.63
C ARG A 93 -0.26 5.16 -10.15
N THR A 94 -1.23 6.02 -9.83
CA THR A 94 -2.61 5.63 -9.58
C THR A 94 -3.43 5.85 -10.84
N ILE A 95 -4.16 4.82 -11.28
CA ILE A 95 -5.15 4.94 -12.35
C ILE A 95 -6.52 4.68 -11.73
N SER A 96 -7.34 5.73 -11.69
CA SER A 96 -8.71 5.65 -11.16
C SER A 96 -9.70 5.84 -12.31
N ARG A 97 -10.57 4.85 -12.50
CA ARG A 97 -11.56 4.85 -13.56
C ARG A 97 -12.96 5.04 -12.99
N TYR A 98 -13.73 5.88 -13.63
CA TYR A 98 -15.10 6.20 -13.27
C TYR A 98 -16.04 6.02 -14.47
N ASN A 99 -17.30 5.65 -14.20
CA ASN A 99 -18.35 5.71 -15.20
C ASN A 99 -18.71 7.18 -15.44
N ALA A 100 -18.56 7.63 -16.69
CA ALA A 100 -18.82 9.00 -17.11
C ALA A 100 -20.17 9.17 -17.81
N SER A 101 -21.10 8.21 -17.68
CA SER A 101 -22.45 8.31 -18.25
C SER A 101 -23.31 9.39 -17.61
N GLU A 102 -22.94 9.80 -16.39
CA GLU A 102 -23.61 10.83 -15.61
C GLU A 102 -22.59 11.81 -15.03
N HIS A 103 -23.05 13.01 -14.67
CA HIS A 103 -22.22 14.00 -14.00
C HIS A 103 -21.95 13.57 -12.56
N HIS A 104 -20.68 13.56 -12.16
CA HIS A 104 -20.25 13.24 -10.80
C HIS A 104 -19.49 14.40 -10.21
N THR A 105 -19.73 14.68 -8.93
CA THR A 105 -18.91 15.57 -8.10
C THR A 105 -18.16 14.76 -7.05
N GLY A 106 -16.99 15.26 -6.63
CA GLY A 106 -16.23 14.62 -5.56
C GLY A 106 -15.62 13.26 -5.95
N VAL A 107 -15.25 13.04 -7.23
CA VAL A 107 -14.51 11.84 -7.64
C VAL A 107 -13.17 11.77 -6.91
N MET A 108 -12.81 10.58 -6.42
CA MET A 108 -11.59 10.36 -5.66
C MET A 108 -10.99 8.99 -6.00
N GLY A 109 -9.67 8.93 -6.13
CA GLY A 109 -8.93 7.68 -6.31
C GLY A 109 -7.66 7.73 -5.48
N ILE A 110 -7.64 7.03 -4.34
CA ILE A 110 -6.54 7.06 -3.38
C ILE A 110 -6.12 5.63 -3.07
N TRP A 111 -4.82 5.43 -2.83
CA TRP A 111 -4.27 4.24 -2.22
C TRP A 111 -3.72 4.54 -0.83
N ILE A 112 -4.06 3.70 0.13
CA ILE A 112 -3.45 3.66 1.45
C ILE A 112 -2.54 2.43 1.46
N LEU A 113 -1.23 2.68 1.59
CA LEU A 113 -0.20 1.65 1.51
C LEU A 113 0.39 1.38 2.89
N THR A 114 0.58 0.10 3.21
CA THR A 114 1.39 -0.33 4.34
C THR A 114 2.63 -1.03 3.79
N ALA A 115 3.80 -0.59 4.23
CA ALA A 115 5.08 -1.17 3.84
C ALA A 115 5.93 -1.45 5.09
N ALA A 116 6.78 -2.46 5.00
CA ALA A 116 7.75 -2.80 6.03
C ALA A 116 9.17 -2.78 5.47
N PRO A 117 10.20 -2.40 6.25
CA PRO A 117 11.58 -2.54 5.84
C PRO A 117 11.93 -3.99 5.49
N VAL A 118 12.68 -4.17 4.41
CA VAL A 118 13.21 -5.50 4.05
C VAL A 118 14.18 -5.93 5.15
N LYS A 119 13.91 -7.07 5.78
CA LYS A 119 14.82 -7.63 6.77
C LYS A 119 16.10 -8.10 6.08
N PRO A 120 17.30 -7.75 6.60
CA PRO A 120 18.53 -8.34 6.11
C PRO A 120 18.45 -9.86 6.16
N SER A 121 18.85 -10.52 5.07
CA SER A 121 18.92 -11.99 5.06
C SER A 121 19.93 -12.44 6.12
N THR A 122 19.50 -13.24 7.07
CA THR A 122 20.36 -13.84 8.12
C THR A 122 21.34 -14.89 7.54
N ALA A 123 21.34 -15.12 6.23
CA ALA A 123 22.18 -16.12 5.57
C ALA A 123 23.68 -15.74 5.44
N ALA A 124 24.11 -14.56 5.87
CA ALA A 124 25.50 -14.10 5.69
C ALA A 124 26.44 -14.36 6.90
N HIS A 125 26.00 -15.05 7.94
CA HIS A 125 26.83 -15.32 9.13
C HIS A 125 27.25 -16.76 9.35
N ALA A 126 27.01 -17.67 8.37
CA ALA A 126 27.54 -19.03 8.41
C ALA A 126 28.84 -19.10 7.58
N GLY A 127 29.97 -18.72 8.16
CA GLY A 127 31.23 -18.97 7.46
C GLY A 127 32.42 -18.14 7.92
N LYS A 128 32.78 -18.16 9.19
CA LYS A 128 34.18 -17.95 9.62
C LYS A 128 34.44 -18.61 10.98
N GLU A 129 34.31 -19.90 11.00
CA GLU A 129 34.99 -20.68 12.05
C GLU A 129 36.46 -20.79 11.64
N ARG A 130 37.32 -19.99 12.26
CA ARG A 130 38.76 -20.12 12.13
C ARG A 130 39.17 -21.32 13.00
N ILE A 131 39.52 -22.42 12.34
CA ILE A 131 40.27 -23.48 12.98
C ILE A 131 41.69 -22.95 13.19
N LEU A 132 42.10 -22.72 14.45
CA LEU A 132 43.48 -22.54 14.82
C LEU A 132 44.07 -23.93 15.12
N VAL A 133 45.08 -24.32 14.35
CA VAL A 133 45.95 -25.43 14.59
C VAL A 133 47.19 -24.91 15.36
#